data_45d113fe65328dabca1943c2ab8d1ab2
#
_entry.id   45d113fe65328dabca1943c2ab8d1ab2
#
_cell.length_a   1.000
_cell.length_b   1.000
_cell.length_c   1.000
_cell.angle_alpha   90.00
_cell.angle_beta   90.00
_cell.angle_gamma   90.00
#
_symmetry.space_group_name_H-M   'P 1'
#
loop_
_entity.id
_entity.type
_entity.pdbx_description
1 polymer ?
#
loop_
_entity_poly.entity_id
_entity_poly.type
_entity_poly.pdbx_seq_one_letter_code
_entity_poly.pdbx_strand_id
1 'polypeptide(L)'
;MVLEGLVSEKFDLMAVYAEHGVRFEYPDGWELSHEHDDDDFTVTVESEGTAFWMLSVLSGRPAAEDVVVAALESFKTEYDSVDVYESAERICLLPTVATEVDFYELEMVNRASLRACETDSTTIFVLSQMADTEYEEVGPQLKAISDSLMCESDDADVDDESGPFAFDNLFGGMENVIDSTAEPHNEALDGSQEEG
;
A
#
# COMPACT_ATOMS: atom_id res chain seq x y z
N MET A 1 -42.58 8.62 21.94
CA MET A 1 -41.51 7.62 22.13
C MET A 1 -40.95 7.34 20.73
N VAL A 2 -39.92 8.10 20.38
CA VAL A 2 -39.30 8.10 19.06
C VAL A 2 -38.24 6.99 19.08
N LEU A 3 -38.44 6.00 18.24
CA LEU A 3 -37.40 5.00 17.96
C LEU A 3 -36.39 5.67 17.03
N GLU A 4 -35.28 6.11 17.59
CA GLU A 4 -34.11 6.53 16.85
C GLU A 4 -33.60 5.31 16.05
N GLY A 5 -33.49 5.52 14.74
CA GLY A 5 -33.00 4.52 13.83
C GLY A 5 -31.58 4.12 14.19
N LEU A 6 -31.37 2.83 14.40
CA LEU A 6 -30.06 2.22 14.31
C LEU A 6 -29.58 2.43 12.87
N VAL A 7 -28.68 3.38 12.67
CA VAL A 7 -27.80 3.38 11.50
C VAL A 7 -26.96 2.12 11.66
N SER A 8 -27.27 1.11 10.89
CA SER A 8 -26.41 -0.06 10.73
C SER A 8 -25.14 0.46 10.09
N GLU A 9 -24.12 0.70 10.87
CA GLU A 9 -22.76 0.78 10.34
C GLU A 9 -22.49 -0.58 9.72
N LYS A 10 -22.64 -0.66 8.42
CA LYS A 10 -22.18 -1.77 7.61
C LYS A 10 -20.65 -1.75 7.74
N PHE A 11 -20.12 -2.52 8.68
CA PHE A 11 -18.70 -2.83 8.68
C PHE A 11 -18.48 -3.58 7.36
N ASP A 12 -17.94 -2.89 6.38
CA ASP A 12 -17.52 -3.53 5.15
C ASP A 12 -16.39 -4.49 5.53
N LEU A 13 -16.71 -5.79 5.51
CA LEU A 13 -15.72 -6.83 5.69
C LEU A 13 -14.70 -6.69 4.57
N MET A 14 -13.42 -6.68 4.93
CA MET A 14 -12.33 -6.62 3.95
C MET A 14 -11.79 -8.03 3.73
N ALA A 15 -11.69 -8.41 2.48
CA ALA A 15 -10.93 -9.58 2.04
C ALA A 15 -9.46 -9.19 1.84
N VAL A 16 -8.57 -10.17 1.87
CA VAL A 16 -7.12 -9.95 1.68
C VAL A 16 -6.66 -10.75 0.48
N TYR A 17 -5.98 -10.08 -0.42
CA TYR A 17 -5.17 -10.69 -1.46
C TYR A 17 -3.70 -10.68 -1.04
N ALA A 18 -2.99 -11.81 -1.19
CA ALA A 18 -1.57 -11.94 -0.84
C ALA A 18 -0.91 -13.02 -1.71
N GLU A 19 -0.56 -12.67 -2.94
CA GLU A 19 0.12 -13.54 -3.91
C GLU A 19 1.05 -12.70 -4.79
N HIS A 20 1.98 -13.34 -5.47
CA HIS A 20 2.89 -12.72 -6.46
C HIS A 20 3.70 -11.52 -5.93
N GLY A 21 4.11 -11.56 -4.65
CA GLY A 21 4.91 -10.49 -4.04
C GLY A 21 4.13 -9.20 -3.75
N VAL A 22 2.80 -9.23 -3.81
CA VAL A 22 1.94 -8.09 -3.46
C VAL A 22 0.86 -8.51 -2.48
N ARG A 23 0.50 -7.60 -1.57
CA ARG A 23 -0.57 -7.77 -0.61
C ARG A 23 -1.42 -6.51 -0.55
N PHE A 24 -2.74 -6.67 -0.61
CA PHE A 24 -3.70 -5.58 -0.40
C PHE A 24 -5.02 -6.09 0.19
N GLU A 25 -5.82 -5.16 0.70
CA GLU A 25 -7.14 -5.41 1.25
C GLU A 25 -8.21 -4.80 0.34
N TYR A 26 -9.33 -5.50 0.14
CA TYR A 26 -10.42 -5.04 -0.72
C TYR A 26 -11.79 -5.43 -0.10
N PRO A 27 -12.89 -4.74 -0.45
CA PRO A 27 -14.21 -5.07 0.08
C PRO A 27 -14.63 -6.50 -0.28
N ASP A 28 -15.08 -7.29 0.70
CA ASP A 28 -15.44 -8.72 0.54
C ASP A 28 -16.55 -8.98 -0.51
N GLY A 29 -17.36 -7.96 -0.79
CA GLY A 29 -18.42 -8.04 -1.81
C GLY A 29 -17.96 -7.73 -3.25
N TRP A 30 -16.68 -7.39 -3.46
CA TRP A 30 -16.15 -7.09 -4.79
C TRP A 30 -15.66 -8.37 -5.47
N GLU A 31 -15.79 -8.43 -6.79
CA GLU A 31 -15.31 -9.56 -7.58
C GLU A 31 -13.82 -9.43 -7.86
N LEU A 32 -13.05 -10.48 -7.54
CA LEU A 32 -11.61 -10.53 -7.82
C LEU A 32 -11.35 -11.47 -9.00
N SER A 33 -10.61 -10.97 -9.98
CA SER A 33 -10.10 -11.74 -11.11
C SER A 33 -8.60 -11.53 -11.28
N HIS A 34 -7.91 -12.45 -11.96
CA HIS A 34 -6.50 -12.30 -12.27
C HIS A 34 -6.17 -12.93 -13.63
N GLU A 35 -5.18 -12.36 -14.28
CA GLU A 35 -4.67 -12.78 -15.57
C GLU A 35 -3.15 -12.89 -15.53
N HIS A 36 -2.61 -13.80 -16.31
CA HIS A 36 -1.17 -13.97 -16.52
C HIS A 36 -0.87 -13.82 -18.02
N ASP A 37 0.13 -13.04 -18.32
CA ASP A 37 0.66 -12.88 -19.67
C ASP A 37 2.19 -13.01 -19.63
N ASP A 38 2.68 -14.17 -20.06
CA ASP A 38 4.08 -14.60 -19.92
C ASP A 38 4.55 -14.50 -18.44
N ASP A 39 5.46 -13.58 -18.15
CA ASP A 39 6.00 -13.34 -16.81
C ASP A 39 5.28 -12.18 -16.08
N ASP A 40 4.34 -11.50 -16.73
CA ASP A 40 3.54 -10.42 -16.16
C ASP A 40 2.26 -10.96 -15.54
N PHE A 41 1.78 -10.24 -14.53
CA PHE A 41 0.61 -10.63 -13.78
C PHE A 41 -0.29 -9.42 -13.55
N THR A 42 -1.59 -9.60 -13.67
CA THR A 42 -2.59 -8.56 -13.39
C THR A 42 -3.68 -9.12 -12.49
N VAL A 43 -4.04 -8.38 -11.45
CA VAL A 43 -5.21 -8.64 -10.62
C VAL A 43 -6.17 -7.45 -10.70
N THR A 44 -7.46 -7.76 -10.82
CA THR A 44 -8.52 -6.76 -10.87
C THR A 44 -9.55 -7.04 -9.79
N VAL A 45 -10.01 -5.99 -9.14
CA VAL A 45 -11.10 -6.02 -8.16
C VAL A 45 -12.19 -5.09 -8.65
N GLU A 46 -13.41 -5.61 -8.85
CA GLU A 46 -14.53 -4.90 -9.46
C GLU A 46 -15.70 -4.79 -8.48
N SER A 47 -16.29 -3.60 -8.39
CA SER A 47 -17.54 -3.39 -7.62
C SER A 47 -18.75 -3.96 -8.38
N GLU A 48 -19.92 -3.96 -7.74
CA GLU A 48 -21.19 -4.23 -8.45
C GLU A 48 -21.57 -3.12 -9.45
N GLY A 49 -20.93 -1.95 -9.37
CA GLY A 49 -21.16 -0.79 -10.22
C GLY A 49 -20.20 -0.69 -11.40
N THR A 50 -19.66 0.51 -11.63
CA THR A 50 -18.70 0.78 -12.72
C THR A 50 -17.26 0.86 -12.21
N ALA A 51 -17.08 0.88 -10.90
CA ALA A 51 -15.77 1.07 -10.32
C ALA A 51 -14.95 -0.22 -10.29
N PHE A 52 -13.68 -0.08 -10.62
CA PHE A 52 -12.69 -1.15 -10.49
C PHE A 52 -11.33 -0.61 -10.03
N TRP A 53 -10.54 -1.51 -9.48
CA TRP A 53 -9.16 -1.31 -9.14
C TRP A 53 -8.33 -2.45 -9.72
N MET A 54 -7.28 -2.12 -10.45
CA MET A 54 -6.42 -3.07 -11.14
C MET A 54 -4.97 -2.83 -10.75
N LEU A 55 -4.23 -3.90 -10.54
CA LEU A 55 -2.79 -3.90 -10.30
C LEU A 55 -2.11 -4.82 -11.29
N SER A 56 -1.06 -4.32 -11.94
CA SER A 56 -0.19 -5.12 -12.80
C SER A 56 1.23 -5.14 -12.23
N VAL A 57 1.84 -6.32 -12.21
CA VAL A 57 3.24 -6.56 -11.89
C VAL A 57 3.97 -6.84 -13.20
N LEU A 58 4.86 -5.94 -13.59
CA LEU A 58 5.57 -5.97 -14.87
C LEU A 58 7.00 -6.46 -14.62
N SER A 59 7.27 -7.70 -14.99
CA SER A 59 8.56 -8.38 -14.78
C SER A 59 9.71 -7.76 -15.57
N GLY A 60 9.42 -7.21 -16.76
CA GLY A 60 10.39 -6.49 -17.60
C GLY A 60 10.94 -5.21 -16.97
N ARG A 61 10.43 -4.80 -15.84
CA ARG A 61 10.81 -3.59 -15.11
C ARG A 61 10.91 -2.34 -16.00
N PRO A 62 9.87 -2.01 -16.80
CA PRO A 62 9.86 -0.76 -17.55
C PRO A 62 9.90 0.44 -16.59
N ALA A 63 10.39 1.59 -17.04
CA ALA A 63 10.38 2.81 -16.22
C ALA A 63 8.92 3.18 -15.86
N ALA A 64 8.68 3.56 -14.61
CA ALA A 64 7.34 3.91 -14.12
C ALA A 64 6.71 5.05 -14.93
N GLU A 65 7.52 6.02 -15.38
CA GLU A 65 7.08 7.12 -16.24
C GLU A 65 6.57 6.61 -17.59
N ASP A 66 7.28 5.67 -18.21
CA ASP A 66 6.89 5.11 -19.52
C ASP A 66 5.58 4.34 -19.42
N VAL A 67 5.36 3.62 -18.32
CA VAL A 67 4.11 2.89 -18.06
C VAL A 67 2.92 3.85 -17.94
N VAL A 68 3.04 4.90 -17.14
CA VAL A 68 1.97 5.89 -16.96
C VAL A 68 1.70 6.65 -18.25
N VAL A 69 2.76 7.02 -19.01
CA VAL A 69 2.62 7.69 -20.32
C VAL A 69 1.90 6.78 -21.31
N ALA A 70 2.26 5.50 -21.39
CA ALA A 70 1.61 4.56 -22.30
C ALA A 70 0.13 4.36 -21.96
N ALA A 71 -0.20 4.22 -20.67
CA ALA A 71 -1.58 4.14 -20.21
C ALA A 71 -2.38 5.40 -20.55
N LEU A 72 -1.81 6.59 -20.31
CA LEU A 72 -2.43 7.87 -20.64
C LEU A 72 -2.65 8.04 -22.15
N GLU A 73 -1.73 7.57 -22.97
CA GLU A 73 -1.87 7.57 -24.43
C GLU A 73 -3.01 6.67 -24.92
N SER A 74 -3.24 5.53 -24.23
CA SER A 74 -4.39 4.66 -24.49
C SER A 74 -5.71 5.38 -24.20
N PHE A 75 -5.82 6.08 -23.07
CA PHE A 75 -7.00 6.92 -22.78
C PHE A 75 -7.25 7.98 -23.85
N LYS A 76 -6.22 8.70 -24.28
CA LYS A 76 -6.32 9.74 -25.33
C LYS A 76 -6.67 9.17 -26.69
N THR A 77 -6.38 7.89 -26.94
CA THR A 77 -6.69 7.23 -28.20
C THR A 77 -8.14 6.72 -28.21
N GLU A 78 -8.62 6.28 -27.06
CA GLU A 78 -9.95 5.67 -26.91
C GLU A 78 -11.05 6.70 -26.71
N TYR A 79 -10.77 7.78 -25.98
CA TYR A 79 -11.76 8.80 -25.63
C TYR A 79 -11.49 10.14 -26.29
N ASP A 80 -12.54 10.76 -26.85
CA ASP A 80 -12.47 12.04 -27.57
C ASP A 80 -12.09 13.22 -26.65
N SER A 81 -12.40 13.14 -25.36
CA SER A 81 -12.15 14.21 -24.39
C SER A 81 -11.54 13.62 -23.13
N VAL A 82 -10.30 14.03 -22.86
CA VAL A 82 -9.49 13.57 -21.72
C VAL A 82 -8.84 14.77 -21.06
N ASP A 83 -9.21 15.04 -19.81
CA ASP A 83 -8.57 16.04 -18.96
C ASP A 83 -7.59 15.35 -18.00
N VAL A 84 -6.37 15.87 -17.90
CA VAL A 84 -5.27 15.24 -17.14
C VAL A 84 -4.83 16.16 -16.02
N TYR A 85 -4.68 15.60 -14.81
CA TYR A 85 -4.27 16.32 -13.61
C TYR A 85 -3.06 15.66 -12.96
N GLU A 86 -2.16 16.47 -12.43
CA GLU A 86 -1.03 15.97 -11.63
C GLU A 86 -1.54 15.39 -10.30
N SER A 87 -0.95 14.28 -9.88
CA SER A 87 -1.22 13.63 -8.60
C SER A 87 0.09 13.40 -7.84
N ALA A 88 0.04 13.51 -6.51
CA ALA A 88 1.18 13.24 -5.63
C ALA A 88 0.96 12.00 -4.76
N GLU A 89 -0.03 11.18 -5.08
CA GLU A 89 -0.31 9.96 -4.35
C GLU A 89 0.79 8.91 -4.56
N ARG A 90 0.98 8.08 -3.55
CA ARG A 90 2.03 7.06 -3.53
C ARG A 90 1.42 5.67 -3.36
N ILE A 91 2.09 4.68 -3.92
CA ILE A 91 1.80 3.26 -3.70
C ILE A 91 3.06 2.57 -3.13
N CYS A 92 2.88 1.51 -2.37
CA CYS A 92 3.97 0.72 -1.75
C CYS A 92 4.99 1.56 -0.95
N LEU A 93 4.65 2.78 -0.53
CA LEU A 93 5.57 3.75 0.10
C LEU A 93 6.78 4.13 -0.76
N LEU A 94 6.78 3.77 -2.05
CA LEU A 94 7.86 4.03 -3.01
C LEU A 94 7.66 5.37 -3.74
N PRO A 95 8.73 5.92 -4.34
CA PRO A 95 8.60 7.01 -5.31
C PRO A 95 7.65 6.59 -6.44
N THR A 96 6.57 7.34 -6.63
CA THR A 96 5.49 6.97 -7.55
C THR A 96 5.30 8.06 -8.59
N VAL A 97 5.16 7.67 -9.84
CA VAL A 97 4.63 8.51 -10.90
C VAL A 97 3.12 8.36 -10.89
N ALA A 98 2.38 9.47 -10.74
CA ALA A 98 0.93 9.44 -10.58
C ALA A 98 0.25 10.54 -11.39
N THR A 99 -0.90 10.22 -11.97
CA THR A 99 -1.76 11.16 -12.67
C THR A 99 -3.23 10.78 -12.53
N GLU A 100 -4.10 11.78 -12.48
CA GLU A 100 -5.54 11.61 -12.52
C GLU A 100 -6.06 12.00 -13.90
N VAL A 101 -7.10 11.31 -14.35
CA VAL A 101 -7.69 11.48 -15.68
C VAL A 101 -9.19 11.55 -15.56
N ASP A 102 -9.81 12.64 -16.03
CA ASP A 102 -11.24 12.72 -16.24
C ASP A 102 -11.53 12.51 -17.72
N PHE A 103 -12.48 11.65 -18.06
CA PHE A 103 -12.87 11.35 -19.46
C PHE A 103 -14.38 11.10 -19.57
N TYR A 104 -14.90 11.20 -20.80
CA TYR A 104 -16.34 11.02 -21.08
C TYR A 104 -16.59 9.70 -21.78
N GLU A 105 -17.46 8.89 -21.21
CA GLU A 105 -17.94 7.66 -21.80
C GLU A 105 -19.46 7.52 -21.55
N LEU A 106 -20.23 7.19 -22.60
CA LEU A 106 -21.68 6.99 -22.53
C LEU A 106 -22.44 8.16 -21.84
N GLU A 107 -22.04 9.39 -22.14
CA GLU A 107 -22.59 10.64 -21.55
C GLU A 107 -22.33 10.80 -20.05
N MET A 108 -21.46 10.01 -19.47
CA MET A 108 -21.00 10.11 -18.08
C MET A 108 -19.56 10.58 -17.99
N VAL A 109 -19.25 11.34 -16.96
CA VAL A 109 -17.88 11.65 -16.57
C VAL A 109 -17.35 10.47 -15.77
N ASN A 110 -16.21 9.97 -16.17
CA ASN A 110 -15.47 8.95 -15.43
C ASN A 110 -14.15 9.54 -14.96
N ARG A 111 -13.69 9.07 -13.83
CA ARG A 111 -12.38 9.40 -13.28
C ARG A 111 -11.53 8.16 -13.18
N ALA A 112 -10.30 8.25 -13.70
CA ALA A 112 -9.29 7.22 -13.53
C ALA A 112 -8.06 7.79 -12.80
N SER A 113 -7.41 6.94 -12.04
CA SER A 113 -6.13 7.24 -11.38
C SER A 113 -5.09 6.25 -11.85
N LEU A 114 -3.99 6.75 -12.42
CA LEU A 114 -2.87 5.98 -12.94
C LEU A 114 -1.67 6.19 -12.03
N ARG A 115 -1.09 5.11 -11.50
CA ARG A 115 0.07 5.16 -10.61
C ARG A 115 1.03 4.05 -10.97
N ALA A 116 2.31 4.37 -11.03
CA ALA A 116 3.36 3.36 -11.20
C ALA A 116 4.55 3.65 -10.28
N CYS A 117 5.15 2.60 -9.76
CA CYS A 117 6.41 2.67 -9.02
C CYS A 117 7.31 1.50 -9.41
N GLU A 118 8.62 1.69 -9.24
CA GLU A 118 9.62 0.67 -9.49
C GLU A 118 10.04 0.03 -8.16
N THR A 119 10.01 -1.31 -8.12
CA THR A 119 10.65 -2.11 -7.07
C THR A 119 12.08 -2.49 -7.50
N ASP A 120 12.76 -3.33 -6.75
CA ASP A 120 14.10 -3.80 -7.13
C ASP A 120 14.07 -4.69 -8.39
N SER A 121 13.01 -5.48 -8.57
CA SER A 121 12.90 -6.49 -9.64
C SER A 121 11.80 -6.22 -10.68
N THR A 122 10.76 -5.45 -10.33
CA THR A 122 9.56 -5.27 -11.16
C THR A 122 9.11 -3.82 -11.20
N THR A 123 8.15 -3.50 -12.05
CA THR A 123 7.38 -2.26 -11.98
C THR A 123 5.94 -2.61 -11.62
N ILE A 124 5.41 -1.92 -10.63
CA ILE A 124 4.02 -2.04 -10.20
C ILE A 124 3.23 -0.91 -10.85
N PHE A 125 2.15 -1.27 -11.54
CA PHE A 125 1.19 -0.32 -12.09
C PHE A 125 -0.17 -0.52 -11.45
N VAL A 126 -0.79 0.57 -11.01
CA VAL A 126 -2.15 0.58 -10.44
C VAL A 126 -3.01 1.52 -11.25
N LEU A 127 -4.13 1.01 -11.72
CA LEU A 127 -5.21 1.77 -12.32
C LEU A 127 -6.47 1.59 -11.48
N SER A 128 -7.10 2.69 -11.09
CA SER A 128 -8.46 2.65 -10.54
C SER A 128 -9.36 3.58 -11.33
N GLN A 129 -10.61 3.17 -11.51
CA GLN A 129 -11.59 3.93 -12.28
C GLN A 129 -12.97 3.85 -11.62
N MET A 130 -13.76 4.92 -11.79
CA MET A 130 -15.16 4.98 -11.35
C MET A 130 -15.92 6.06 -12.12
N ALA A 131 -17.23 5.95 -12.19
CA ALA A 131 -18.08 7.04 -12.65
C ALA A 131 -18.15 8.14 -11.58
N ASP A 132 -18.27 9.40 -12.00
CA ASP A 132 -18.38 10.56 -11.10
C ASP A 132 -19.57 10.44 -10.12
N THR A 133 -20.66 9.80 -10.56
CA THR A 133 -21.84 9.55 -9.74
C THR A 133 -21.60 8.61 -8.57
N GLU A 134 -20.56 7.79 -8.61
CA GLU A 134 -20.19 6.83 -7.57
C GLU A 134 -19.08 7.36 -6.63
N TYR A 135 -18.51 8.53 -6.94
CA TYR A 135 -17.33 9.06 -6.27
C TYR A 135 -17.45 9.13 -4.75
N GLU A 136 -18.58 9.60 -4.22
CA GLU A 136 -18.76 9.75 -2.77
C GLU A 136 -18.84 8.40 -2.04
N GLU A 137 -19.35 7.35 -2.70
CA GLU A 137 -19.53 6.03 -2.10
C GLU A 137 -18.30 5.15 -2.31
N VAL A 138 -17.77 5.09 -3.52
CA VAL A 138 -16.74 4.13 -3.94
C VAL A 138 -15.33 4.73 -3.90
N GLY A 139 -15.18 6.02 -4.10
CA GLY A 139 -13.88 6.69 -4.10
C GLY A 139 -13.04 6.42 -2.83
N PRO A 140 -13.62 6.50 -1.61
CA PRO A 140 -12.93 6.13 -0.39
C PRO A 140 -12.49 4.65 -0.35
N GLN A 141 -13.25 3.75 -0.96
CA GLN A 141 -12.93 2.32 -1.01
C GLN A 141 -11.75 2.05 -1.96
N LEU A 142 -11.74 2.63 -3.17
CA LEU A 142 -10.63 2.55 -4.11
C LEU A 142 -9.33 3.11 -3.51
N LYS A 143 -9.46 4.22 -2.77
CA LYS A 143 -8.32 4.77 -2.03
C LYS A 143 -7.83 3.83 -0.94
N ALA A 144 -8.72 3.21 -0.17
CA ALA A 144 -8.36 2.28 0.89
C ALA A 144 -7.64 1.04 0.34
N ILE A 145 -8.08 0.49 -0.82
CA ILE A 145 -7.38 -0.59 -1.51
C ILE A 145 -5.93 -0.15 -1.83
N SER A 146 -5.77 1.01 -2.47
CA SER A 146 -4.46 1.55 -2.83
C SER A 146 -3.57 1.83 -1.63
N ASP A 147 -4.13 2.37 -0.54
CA ASP A 147 -3.40 2.67 0.70
C ASP A 147 -2.94 1.39 1.43
N SER A 148 -3.66 0.28 1.25
CA SER A 148 -3.34 -1.01 1.85
C SER A 148 -2.30 -1.81 1.07
N LEU A 149 -1.95 -1.36 -0.15
CA LEU A 149 -1.03 -2.06 -1.02
C LEU A 149 0.38 -2.09 -0.45
N MET A 150 0.89 -3.29 -0.27
CA MET A 150 2.26 -3.60 0.13
C MET A 150 2.93 -4.43 -0.96
N CYS A 151 4.16 -4.07 -1.29
CA CYS A 151 5.01 -4.81 -2.21
C CYS A 151 6.11 -5.48 -1.39
N GLU A 152 6.32 -6.78 -1.58
CA GLU A 152 7.44 -7.47 -0.96
C GLU A 152 8.74 -6.97 -1.58
N SER A 153 9.72 -6.63 -0.74
CA SER A 153 11.09 -6.38 -1.18
C SER A 153 11.82 -7.72 -1.25
N ASP A 154 12.65 -7.93 -2.27
CA ASP A 154 13.44 -9.16 -2.46
C ASP A 154 14.45 -9.45 -1.31
N ASP A 155 14.57 -8.55 -0.34
CA ASP A 155 15.44 -8.71 0.84
C ASP A 155 14.87 -9.63 1.94
N ALA A 156 13.75 -10.32 1.71
CA ALA A 156 13.14 -11.22 2.69
C ALA A 156 13.64 -12.69 2.59
N ASP A 157 14.93 -12.91 2.33
CA ASP A 157 15.63 -14.13 2.76
C ASP A 157 15.98 -14.02 4.25
N VAL A 158 14.97 -13.82 5.10
CA VAL A 158 15.08 -14.07 6.53
C VAL A 158 14.48 -15.45 6.76
N ASP A 159 15.35 -16.42 7.03
CA ASP A 159 15.02 -17.74 7.51
C ASP A 159 13.78 -17.73 8.40
N ASP A 160 12.64 -18.19 7.87
CA ASP A 160 11.40 -18.35 8.61
C ASP A 160 11.52 -19.52 9.60
N GLU A 161 11.96 -19.21 10.82
CA GLU A 161 11.69 -20.00 12.02
C GLU A 161 11.04 -19.16 13.13
N SER A 162 10.25 -18.14 12.81
CA SER A 162 9.49 -17.38 13.81
C SER A 162 8.06 -17.21 13.32
N GLY A 163 7.16 -17.98 13.90
CA GLY A 163 5.71 -17.93 13.68
C GLY A 163 5.08 -16.53 13.81
N PRO A 164 3.75 -16.40 13.74
CA PRO A 164 3.02 -15.21 13.33
C PRO A 164 3.48 -13.97 14.09
N PHE A 165 3.67 -12.87 13.36
CA PHE A 165 4.08 -11.55 13.84
C PHE A 165 3.46 -11.22 15.21
N ALA A 166 4.27 -11.35 16.28
CA ALA A 166 3.91 -10.87 17.59
C ALA A 166 4.27 -9.38 17.66
N PHE A 167 3.24 -8.53 17.72
CA PHE A 167 3.33 -7.09 17.98
C PHE A 167 3.91 -6.75 19.36
N ASP A 168 4.33 -7.76 20.15
CA ASP A 168 4.77 -7.60 21.53
C ASP A 168 6.19 -7.04 21.71
N ASN A 169 6.98 -6.87 20.66
CA ASN A 169 8.36 -6.40 20.80
C ASN A 169 8.59 -4.90 20.54
N LEU A 170 7.56 -4.12 20.28
CA LEU A 170 7.72 -2.68 20.04
C LEU A 170 7.70 -1.81 21.32
N PHE A 171 7.35 -2.37 22.49
CA PHE A 171 7.26 -1.66 23.77
C PHE A 171 8.03 -2.32 24.93
N GLY A 172 8.86 -3.31 24.68
CA GLY A 172 9.61 -4.06 25.69
C GLY A 172 11.00 -3.53 26.00
N GLY A 173 11.25 -2.23 25.94
CA GLY A 173 12.57 -1.65 26.16
C GLY A 173 12.64 -0.46 27.12
N MET A 174 11.68 -0.30 28.04
CA MET A 174 11.64 0.87 28.90
C MET A 174 11.31 0.57 30.36
N GLU A 175 11.83 -0.52 30.89
CA GLU A 175 11.88 -0.74 32.34
C GLU A 175 13.19 -1.43 32.70
N ASN A 176 14.15 -0.66 33.21
CA ASN A 176 15.11 -0.96 34.25
C ASN A 176 16.38 -0.08 34.14
N VAL A 177 16.22 1.18 34.48
CA VAL A 177 17.35 2.01 34.94
C VAL A 177 16.89 2.80 36.16
N ILE A 178 16.65 2.14 37.26
CA ILE A 178 16.76 2.67 38.60
C ILE A 178 16.95 1.47 39.54
N ASP A 179 18.10 1.18 39.95
CA ASP A 179 18.55 0.91 41.31
C ASP A 179 19.94 0.28 41.27
N SER A 180 20.90 1.03 41.64
CA SER A 180 22.07 0.55 42.34
C SER A 180 22.58 1.66 43.23
N THR A 181 21.96 1.68 44.41
CA THR A 181 22.49 2.34 45.58
C THR A 181 23.91 1.89 45.92
N ALA A 182 24.69 2.91 46.19
CA ALA A 182 25.89 2.99 46.99
C ALA A 182 26.16 1.81 47.93
N GLU A 183 27.42 1.40 47.97
CA GLU A 183 28.12 1.15 49.27
C GLU A 183 29.57 1.51 49.08
N PRO A 184 30.17 2.24 50.07
CA PRO A 184 31.59 2.59 50.08
C PRO A 184 32.38 1.56 50.85
N HIS A 185 33.46 1.07 50.34
CA HIS A 185 34.47 0.40 51.14
C HIS A 185 35.79 1.15 51.10
N ASN A 186 36.03 1.61 52.27
CA ASN A 186 37.17 2.23 52.89
C ASN A 186 38.30 1.19 53.12
N GLU A 187 39.52 1.75 53.34
CA GLU A 187 40.74 1.14 53.90
C GLU A 187 41.60 0.28 52.95
N ALA A 188 42.88 0.40 52.95
CA ALA A 188 43.82 0.91 53.92
C ALA A 188 45.17 1.24 53.23
N LEU A 189 45.79 2.22 53.74
CA LEU A 189 47.22 2.48 53.97
C LEU A 189 48.15 1.25 53.94
N ASP A 190 49.25 1.40 53.29
CA ASP A 190 50.64 1.07 53.79
C ASP A 190 51.52 1.11 52.53
N GLY A 191 52.56 1.86 52.46
CA GLY A 191 53.64 2.02 53.30
C GLY A 191 54.91 1.55 52.59
N SER A 192 55.93 2.38 52.64
CA SER A 192 57.38 2.07 52.48
C SER A 192 57.92 2.13 51.03
N GLN A 193 58.70 3.19 50.75
CA GLN A 193 60.17 3.26 50.83
C GLN A 193 60.84 2.42 49.72
N GLU A 194 61.79 2.78 49.01
CA GLU A 194 63.01 3.62 49.11
C GLU A 194 63.78 3.55 47.78
N GLU A 195 64.53 4.61 47.54
CA GLU A 195 65.85 4.69 46.92
C GLU A 195 66.16 4.15 45.51
N GLY A 196 66.77 5.07 44.76
CA GLY A 196 67.59 4.79 43.60
C GLY A 196 67.74 5.99 42.69
#